data_d47915258990cc01b565e0ae09ef20aa
#
_entry.id   d47915258990cc01b565e0ae09ef20aa
#
_cell.length_a   1.000
_cell.length_b   1.000
_cell.length_c   1.000
_cell.angle_alpha   90.00
_cell.angle_beta   90.00
_cell.angle_gamma   90.00
#
_symmetry.space_group_name_H-M   'P 1'
#
loop_
_entity.id
_entity.type
_entity.pdbx_description
1 polymer ?
#
loop_
_entity_poly.entity_id
_entity_poly.type
_entity_poly.pdbx_seq_one_letter_code
_entity_poly.pdbx_strand_id
1 'polypeptide(L)'
;LGLSPQAYQKQEEELAEAAGMPAETFMETVARYNELGAAGVDEDFGRDLAGTIPFTGTRFFALTTNSCVLATVGGLTIDGSCRVLDTDDRVIEGLYAVGNASGNFFAGNYPRHIPGTSIGRAVTFGYVAAEHAVKGA
;
A
#
# COMPACT_ATOMS: atom_id res chain seq x y z
N LEU A 1 35.02 1.77 5.41
CA LEU A 1 35.28 0.91 6.57
C LEU A 1 33.95 0.40 7.07
N GLY A 2 33.61 -0.85 6.71
CA GLY A 2 32.38 -1.52 7.19
C GLY A 2 32.55 -1.94 8.65
N LEU A 3 31.43 -2.11 9.35
CA LEU A 3 31.41 -2.69 10.69
C LEU A 3 31.84 -4.17 10.65
N SER A 4 32.35 -4.68 11.77
CA SER A 4 32.60 -6.12 11.90
C SER A 4 31.27 -6.89 11.97
N PRO A 5 31.23 -8.19 11.60
CA PRO A 5 30.01 -8.99 11.73
C PRO A 5 29.40 -8.95 13.13
N GLN A 6 30.20 -8.94 14.18
CA GLN A 6 29.73 -8.83 15.56
C GLN A 6 29.08 -7.48 15.87
N ALA A 7 29.55 -6.39 15.23
CA ALA A 7 28.93 -5.09 15.40
C ALA A 7 27.57 -4.98 14.71
N TYR A 8 27.37 -5.69 13.59
CA TYR A 8 26.07 -5.81 12.94
C TYR A 8 25.08 -6.58 13.84
N GLN A 9 25.48 -7.75 14.32
CA GLN A 9 24.64 -8.56 15.20
C GLN A 9 24.17 -7.78 16.43
N LYS A 10 25.06 -7.04 17.06
CA LYS A 10 24.71 -6.22 18.21
C LYS A 10 23.67 -5.14 17.88
N GLN A 11 23.74 -4.52 16.71
CA GLN A 11 22.76 -3.50 16.30
C GLN A 11 21.39 -4.12 15.97
N GLU A 12 21.37 -5.32 15.41
CA GLU A 12 20.13 -6.07 15.15
C GLU A 12 19.46 -6.51 16.46
N GLU A 13 20.23 -6.97 17.44
CA GLU A 13 19.74 -7.28 18.79
C GLU A 13 19.14 -6.05 19.47
N GLU A 14 19.85 -4.93 19.51
CA GLU A 14 19.40 -3.68 20.12
C GLU A 14 18.11 -3.16 19.43
N LEU A 15 18.00 -3.30 18.10
CA LEU A 15 16.80 -2.95 17.38
C LEU A 15 15.62 -3.85 17.74
N ALA A 16 15.83 -5.16 17.79
CA ALA A 16 14.79 -6.12 18.13
C ALA A 16 14.26 -5.88 19.55
N GLU A 17 15.15 -5.68 20.52
CA GLU A 17 14.79 -5.34 21.89
C GLU A 17 13.98 -4.04 21.98
N ALA A 18 14.44 -2.98 21.31
CA ALA A 18 13.77 -1.69 21.29
C ALA A 18 12.38 -1.75 20.64
N ALA A 19 12.18 -2.63 19.65
CA ALA A 19 10.92 -2.88 18.98
C ALA A 19 10.01 -3.91 19.70
N GLY A 20 10.48 -4.51 20.79
CA GLY A 20 9.76 -5.54 21.52
C GLY A 20 9.63 -6.88 20.76
N MET A 21 10.57 -7.16 19.86
CA MET A 21 10.62 -8.41 19.10
C MET A 21 11.56 -9.42 19.78
N PRO A 22 11.29 -10.75 19.67
CA PRO A 22 12.25 -11.78 20.07
C PRO A 22 13.53 -11.66 19.24
N ALA A 23 14.64 -11.25 19.85
CA ALA A 23 15.87 -10.94 19.14
C ALA A 23 16.44 -12.13 18.36
N GLU A 24 16.45 -13.32 18.95
CA GLU A 24 16.93 -14.55 18.30
C GLU A 24 16.14 -14.85 17.01
N THR A 25 14.81 -14.88 17.11
CA THR A 25 13.93 -15.12 15.92
C THR A 25 14.09 -14.04 14.87
N PHE A 26 14.25 -12.78 15.27
CA PHE A 26 14.49 -11.68 14.33
C PHE A 26 15.80 -11.88 13.57
N MET A 27 16.89 -12.18 14.27
CA MET A 27 18.20 -12.40 13.67
C MET A 27 18.21 -13.62 12.73
N GLU A 28 17.59 -14.72 13.10
CA GLU A 28 17.41 -15.90 12.25
C GLU A 28 16.64 -15.53 10.96
N THR A 29 15.57 -14.75 11.09
CA THR A 29 14.77 -14.27 9.94
C THR A 29 15.60 -13.39 9.00
N VAL A 30 16.40 -12.47 9.54
CA VAL A 30 17.30 -11.62 8.75
C VAL A 30 18.37 -12.45 8.04
N ALA A 31 19.00 -13.41 8.73
CA ALA A 31 19.97 -14.31 8.14
C ALA A 31 19.37 -15.11 6.98
N ARG A 32 18.17 -15.69 7.19
CA ARG A 32 17.45 -16.44 6.15
C ARG A 32 17.06 -15.56 4.97
N TYR A 33 16.58 -14.34 5.21
CA TYR A 33 16.28 -13.36 4.15
C TYR A 33 17.50 -13.07 3.27
N ASN A 34 18.65 -12.85 3.89
CA ASN A 34 19.91 -12.57 3.18
C ASN A 34 20.40 -13.80 2.39
N GLU A 35 20.28 -15.00 2.96
CA GLU A 35 20.62 -16.25 2.30
C GLU A 35 19.80 -16.46 1.02
N LEU A 36 18.47 -16.36 1.13
CA LEU A 36 17.56 -16.50 -0.02
C LEU A 36 17.86 -15.43 -1.09
N GLY A 37 18.07 -14.18 -0.66
CA GLY A 37 18.45 -13.09 -1.55
C GLY A 37 19.73 -13.35 -2.31
N ALA A 38 20.74 -13.91 -1.65
CA ALA A 38 22.03 -14.28 -2.28
C ALA A 38 21.88 -15.49 -3.23
N ALA A 39 21.01 -16.45 -2.90
CA ALA A 39 20.73 -17.62 -3.73
C ALA A 39 19.89 -17.27 -4.98
N GLY A 40 19.15 -16.14 -4.96
CA GLY A 40 18.26 -15.71 -6.03
C GLY A 40 16.97 -16.53 -6.14
N VAL A 41 16.68 -17.36 -5.13
CA VAL A 41 15.50 -18.25 -5.10
C VAL A 41 14.85 -18.14 -3.72
N ASP A 42 13.59 -17.78 -3.68
CA ASP A 42 12.79 -17.79 -2.45
C ASP A 42 12.06 -19.13 -2.30
N GLU A 43 12.70 -20.06 -1.60
CA GLU A 43 12.17 -21.40 -1.35
C GLU A 43 11.03 -21.38 -0.32
N ASP A 44 10.94 -20.33 0.52
CA ASP A 44 10.01 -20.27 1.63
C ASP A 44 8.63 -19.73 1.21
N PHE A 45 8.61 -18.70 0.33
CA PHE A 45 7.37 -18.00 -0.05
C PHE A 45 7.18 -17.86 -1.57
N GLY A 46 8.11 -18.31 -2.39
CA GLY A 46 8.04 -18.18 -3.85
C GLY A 46 8.04 -16.74 -4.37
N ARG A 47 8.64 -15.81 -3.62
CA ARG A 47 8.69 -14.39 -4.00
C ARG A 47 9.72 -14.17 -5.11
N ASP A 48 9.42 -13.25 -6.03
CA ASP A 48 10.42 -12.75 -6.97
C ASP A 48 11.51 -11.97 -6.22
N LEU A 49 12.74 -12.43 -6.36
CA LEU A 49 13.92 -11.83 -5.70
C LEU A 49 14.65 -10.80 -6.58
N ALA A 50 14.17 -10.53 -7.79
CA ALA A 50 14.74 -9.49 -8.63
C ALA A 50 14.73 -8.14 -7.91
N GLY A 51 15.91 -7.54 -7.75
CA GLY A 51 16.06 -6.28 -7.03
C GLY A 51 15.98 -6.38 -5.51
N THR A 52 16.06 -7.58 -4.93
CA THR A 52 16.15 -7.76 -3.48
C THR A 52 17.41 -7.09 -2.94
N ILE A 53 17.23 -6.20 -1.96
CA ILE A 53 18.32 -5.53 -1.27
C ILE A 53 18.64 -6.35 -0.02
N PRO A 54 19.89 -6.80 0.18
CA PRO A 54 20.28 -7.52 1.39
C PRO A 54 20.11 -6.64 2.62
N PHE A 55 19.67 -7.23 3.72
CA PHE A 55 19.57 -6.57 5.01
C PHE A 55 20.97 -6.49 5.63
N THR A 56 21.77 -5.55 5.11
CA THR A 56 23.15 -5.30 5.54
C THR A 56 23.35 -3.79 5.60
N GLY A 57 23.72 -3.27 6.73
CA GLY A 57 23.88 -1.83 6.87
C GLY A 57 24.57 -1.46 8.19
N THR A 58 24.86 -0.19 8.34
CA THR A 58 25.42 0.39 9.56
C THR A 58 24.36 1.02 10.47
N ARG A 59 23.11 1.08 10.00
CA ARG A 59 21.97 1.64 10.73
C ARG A 59 20.70 0.91 10.34
N PHE A 60 19.95 0.49 11.34
CA PHE A 60 18.65 -0.15 11.17
C PHE A 60 17.55 0.68 11.84
N PHE A 61 16.35 0.64 11.27
CA PHE A 61 15.20 1.37 11.76
C PHE A 61 13.98 0.44 11.79
N ALA A 62 13.26 0.44 12.91
CA ALA A 62 11.96 -0.19 13.02
C ALA A 62 10.86 0.88 12.96
N LEU A 63 9.86 0.67 12.14
CA LEU A 63 8.70 1.54 12.02
C LEU A 63 7.45 0.77 12.43
N THR A 64 6.70 1.31 13.38
CA THR A 64 5.39 0.78 13.71
C THR A 64 4.39 1.17 12.63
N THR A 65 3.73 0.18 12.04
CA THR A 65 2.67 0.40 11.06
C THR A 65 1.35 -0.08 11.63
N ASN A 66 0.30 0.71 11.40
CA ASN A 66 -1.06 0.33 11.75
C ASN A 66 -1.86 0.03 10.49
N SER A 67 -2.85 -0.85 10.61
CA SER A 67 -3.79 -1.11 9.52
C SER A 67 -4.61 0.15 9.23
N CYS A 68 -4.71 0.52 7.96
CA CYS A 68 -5.57 1.60 7.50
C CYS A 68 -6.23 1.21 6.17
N VAL A 69 -7.41 1.76 5.92
CA VAL A 69 -8.08 1.62 4.63
C VAL A 69 -7.60 2.75 3.71
N LEU A 70 -6.78 2.40 2.74
CA LEU A 70 -6.26 3.35 1.76
C LEU A 70 -7.33 3.72 0.71
N ALA A 71 -8.02 2.73 0.19
CA ALA A 71 -9.04 2.89 -0.84
C ALA A 71 -10.06 1.76 -0.76
N THR A 72 -11.26 2.00 -1.26
CA THR A 72 -12.27 0.97 -1.49
C THR A 72 -12.26 0.54 -2.94
N VAL A 73 -12.45 -0.73 -3.19
CA VAL A 73 -12.54 -1.30 -4.55
C VAL A 73 -13.99 -1.28 -5.03
N GLY A 74 -14.93 -1.48 -4.09
CA GLY A 74 -16.37 -1.31 -4.30
C GLY A 74 -16.84 0.09 -3.93
N GLY A 75 -18.14 0.34 -4.05
CA GLY A 75 -18.80 1.60 -3.71
C GLY A 75 -20.04 1.83 -4.56
N LEU A 76 -20.61 3.03 -4.48
CA LEU A 76 -21.78 3.40 -5.25
C LEU A 76 -21.44 3.49 -6.75
N THR A 77 -22.32 2.93 -7.59
CA THR A 77 -22.19 3.07 -9.05
C THR A 77 -22.47 4.51 -9.44
N ILE A 78 -21.64 5.09 -10.27
CA ILE A 78 -21.77 6.47 -10.73
C ILE A 78 -21.66 6.56 -12.24
N ASP A 79 -22.27 7.61 -12.80
CA ASP A 79 -22.09 8.00 -14.21
C ASP A 79 -20.85 8.91 -14.42
N GLY A 80 -20.64 9.37 -15.67
CA GLY A 80 -19.52 10.26 -16.03
C GLY A 80 -19.54 11.64 -15.36
N SER A 81 -20.67 12.05 -14.79
CA SER A 81 -20.83 13.28 -14.01
C SER A 81 -20.79 13.04 -12.49
N CYS A 82 -20.42 11.84 -12.07
CA CYS A 82 -20.35 11.39 -10.67
C CYS A 82 -21.72 11.33 -9.96
N ARG A 83 -22.86 11.31 -10.72
CA ARG A 83 -24.17 11.08 -10.15
C ARG A 83 -24.35 9.61 -9.82
N VAL A 84 -24.96 9.31 -8.68
CA VAL A 84 -25.21 7.94 -8.24
C VAL A 84 -26.33 7.31 -9.06
N LEU A 85 -26.13 6.06 -9.46
CA LEU A 85 -27.11 5.24 -10.17
C LEU A 85 -27.77 4.25 -9.21
N ASP A 86 -29.07 3.99 -9.44
CA ASP A 86 -29.81 2.91 -8.76
C ASP A 86 -29.49 1.52 -9.37
N THR A 87 -30.18 0.49 -8.93
CA THR A 87 -30.00 -0.89 -9.41
C THR A 87 -30.50 -1.13 -10.85
N ASP A 88 -31.25 -0.18 -11.41
CA ASP A 88 -31.74 -0.20 -12.79
C ASP A 88 -30.94 0.78 -13.68
N ASP A 89 -29.75 1.21 -13.25
CA ASP A 89 -28.86 2.17 -13.91
C ASP A 89 -29.51 3.56 -14.15
N ARG A 90 -30.52 3.94 -13.34
CA ARG A 90 -31.14 5.25 -13.38
C ARG A 90 -30.51 6.19 -12.37
N VAL A 91 -30.35 7.44 -12.76
CA VAL A 91 -29.78 8.48 -11.88
C VAL A 91 -30.69 8.72 -10.66
N ILE A 92 -30.07 8.70 -9.49
CA ILE A 92 -30.69 9.20 -8.26
C ILE A 92 -30.45 10.70 -8.19
N GLU A 93 -31.48 11.49 -8.44
CA GLU A 93 -31.39 12.93 -8.55
C GLU A 93 -30.84 13.59 -7.25
N GLY A 94 -29.90 14.51 -7.43
CA GLY A 94 -29.28 15.24 -6.33
C GLY A 94 -28.23 14.45 -5.54
N LEU A 95 -27.96 13.19 -5.89
CA LEU A 95 -27.00 12.34 -5.19
C LEU A 95 -25.72 12.16 -6.03
N TYR A 96 -24.57 12.51 -5.45
CA TYR A 96 -23.25 12.35 -6.05
C TYR A 96 -22.35 11.51 -5.14
N ALA A 97 -21.45 10.74 -5.74
CA ALA A 97 -20.44 10.01 -4.99
C ALA A 97 -19.06 10.15 -5.66
N VAL A 98 -18.04 10.46 -4.85
CA VAL A 98 -16.68 10.67 -5.33
C VAL A 98 -15.66 10.00 -4.40
N GLY A 99 -14.40 9.90 -4.83
CA GLY A 99 -13.35 9.30 -4.04
C GLY A 99 -13.67 7.86 -3.63
N ASN A 100 -13.44 7.50 -2.39
CA ASN A 100 -13.67 6.14 -1.89
C ASN A 100 -15.15 5.74 -1.78
N ALA A 101 -16.08 6.69 -1.82
CA ALA A 101 -17.51 6.40 -1.85
C ALA A 101 -17.99 5.90 -3.22
N SER A 102 -17.33 6.31 -4.31
CA SER A 102 -17.63 5.82 -5.67
C SER A 102 -16.94 4.48 -5.94
N GLY A 103 -17.67 3.53 -6.53
CA GLY A 103 -17.18 2.20 -6.87
C GLY A 103 -16.65 2.07 -8.30
N ASN A 104 -16.27 0.86 -8.64
CA ASN A 104 -15.93 0.38 -10.00
C ASN A 104 -14.71 1.04 -10.68
N PHE A 105 -13.99 1.93 -10.02
CA PHE A 105 -12.82 2.59 -10.61
C PHE A 105 -11.61 1.66 -10.69
N PHE A 106 -11.38 0.84 -9.68
CA PHE A 106 -10.22 -0.03 -9.59
C PHE A 106 -10.44 -1.45 -10.12
N ALA A 107 -11.61 -1.77 -10.63
CA ALA A 107 -11.94 -3.06 -11.25
C ALA A 107 -11.49 -4.30 -10.46
N GLY A 108 -11.60 -4.28 -9.14
CA GLY A 108 -11.25 -5.39 -8.25
C GLY A 108 -9.81 -5.40 -7.73
N ASN A 109 -8.91 -4.54 -8.24
CA ASN A 109 -7.53 -4.47 -7.77
C ASN A 109 -7.01 -3.03 -7.76
N TYR A 110 -6.31 -2.65 -6.67
CA TYR A 110 -5.68 -1.33 -6.57
C TYR A 110 -4.39 -1.28 -7.41
N PRO A 111 -4.23 -0.32 -8.34
CA PRO A 111 -3.05 -0.24 -9.21
C PRO A 111 -1.83 0.24 -8.42
N ARG A 112 -0.86 -0.64 -8.20
CA ARG A 112 0.39 -0.32 -7.50
C ARG A 112 1.38 0.47 -8.35
N HIS A 113 1.25 0.39 -9.68
CA HIS A 113 2.20 0.98 -10.63
C HIS A 113 1.95 2.45 -10.95
N ILE A 114 0.82 3.01 -10.48
CA ILE A 114 0.45 4.41 -10.70
C ILE A 114 0.22 5.08 -9.35
N PRO A 115 1.28 5.60 -8.72
CA PRO A 115 1.15 6.29 -7.43
C PRO A 115 0.22 7.48 -7.51
N GLY A 116 -0.55 7.73 -6.45
CA GLY A 116 -1.44 8.90 -6.36
C GLY A 116 -2.79 8.76 -7.07
N THR A 117 -3.08 7.63 -7.72
CA THR A 117 -4.35 7.42 -8.45
C THR A 117 -5.58 7.64 -7.58
N SER A 118 -5.59 7.17 -6.33
CA SER A 118 -6.71 7.31 -5.42
C SER A 118 -6.99 8.79 -5.07
N ILE A 119 -5.94 9.53 -4.73
CA ILE A 119 -6.05 10.96 -4.42
C ILE A 119 -6.43 11.75 -5.68
N GLY A 120 -5.77 11.47 -6.81
CA GLY A 120 -6.07 12.08 -8.10
C GLY A 120 -7.53 11.90 -8.50
N ARG A 121 -8.05 10.67 -8.39
CA ARG A 121 -9.47 10.39 -8.59
C ARG A 121 -10.38 11.21 -7.68
N ALA A 122 -10.08 11.24 -6.37
CA ALA A 122 -10.92 11.95 -5.41
C ALA A 122 -11.01 13.45 -5.73
N VAL A 123 -9.89 14.09 -6.08
CA VAL A 123 -9.84 15.52 -6.45
C VAL A 123 -10.57 15.76 -7.77
N THR A 124 -10.26 14.98 -8.82
CA THR A 124 -10.83 15.15 -10.16
C THR A 124 -12.34 14.94 -10.15
N PHE A 125 -12.80 13.85 -9.53
CA PHE A 125 -14.24 13.55 -9.47
C PHE A 125 -14.98 14.54 -8.56
N GLY A 126 -14.34 15.03 -7.49
CA GLY A 126 -14.90 16.12 -6.68
C GLY A 126 -15.14 17.38 -7.48
N TYR A 127 -14.19 17.74 -8.35
CA TYR A 127 -14.34 18.88 -9.26
C TYR A 127 -15.48 18.66 -10.26
N VAL A 128 -15.52 17.50 -10.95
CA VAL A 128 -16.56 17.14 -11.91
C VAL A 128 -17.95 17.16 -11.30
N ALA A 129 -18.12 16.53 -10.13
CA ALA A 129 -19.38 16.49 -9.40
C ALA A 129 -19.85 17.90 -9.02
N ALA A 130 -18.97 18.73 -8.49
CA ALA A 130 -19.29 20.12 -8.12
C ALA A 130 -19.67 20.96 -9.34
N GLU A 131 -18.94 20.84 -10.43
CA GLU A 131 -19.23 21.57 -11.68
C GLU A 131 -20.61 21.18 -12.22
N HIS A 132 -20.92 19.89 -12.29
CA HIS A 132 -22.23 19.40 -12.72
C HIS A 132 -23.35 19.87 -11.78
N ALA A 133 -23.17 19.78 -10.47
CA ALA A 133 -24.18 20.19 -9.49
C ALA A 133 -24.52 21.68 -9.56
N VAL A 134 -23.54 22.51 -9.90
CA VAL A 134 -23.75 23.98 -10.01
C VAL A 134 -24.32 24.39 -11.36
N LYS A 135 -23.83 23.80 -12.43
CA LYS A 135 -24.22 24.19 -13.79
C LYS A 135 -25.46 23.48 -14.32
N GLY A 136 -25.84 22.35 -13.73
CA GLY A 136 -27.01 21.55 -14.16
C GLY A 136 -26.84 20.99 -15.58
N ALA A 137 -25.59 20.75 -15.98
CA ALA A 137 -25.25 20.31 -17.32
C ALA A 137 -25.30 18.80 -17.45
#